data_e3a096477bca63db63764a215c87fc3f
#
_entry.id   e3a096477bca63db63764a215c87fc3f
#
_cell.length_a   1.000
_cell.length_b   1.000
_cell.length_c   1.000
_cell.angle_alpha   90.00
_cell.angle_beta   90.00
_cell.angle_gamma   90.00
#
_symmetry.space_group_name_H-M   'P 1'
#
loop_
_entity.id
_entity.type
_entity.pdbx_description
1 polymer ?
#
loop_
_entity_poly.entity_id
_entity_poly.type
_entity_poly.pdbx_seq_one_letter_code
_entity_poly.pdbx_strand_id
1 'polypeptide(L)'
;NFLFNRFDYLFKKNEKSQSYFKPPMNLNILNYYDEINFNDINIKTIKQHHGVIDTIGLIINDKFAYCTDVVDFPQDSFNHLRNLEILVITGLRSTPHMAHAHFDLTFSWISELKPKKAYLTHLSPNSDHDYVLSLCPKNVEPAYDNMCFDII
;
A
#
# COMPACT_ATOMS: atom_id res chain seq x y z
N ASN A 1 -7.48 16.70 -11.58
CA ASN A 1 -7.43 16.70 -13.05
C ASN A 1 -6.10 17.14 -13.67
N PHE A 2 -5.06 17.29 -12.84
CA PHE A 2 -3.73 17.69 -13.31
C PHE A 2 -3.14 16.68 -14.32
N LEU A 3 -3.19 15.38 -13.98
CA LEU A 3 -2.68 14.32 -14.85
C LEU A 3 -3.41 14.28 -16.20
N PHE A 4 -4.74 14.37 -16.17
CA PHE A 4 -5.56 14.35 -17.38
C PHE A 4 -5.25 15.52 -18.31
N ASN A 5 -5.00 16.73 -17.75
CA ASN A 5 -4.66 17.90 -18.55
C ASN A 5 -3.23 17.88 -19.06
N ARG A 6 -2.28 17.33 -18.27
CA ARG A 6 -0.86 17.29 -18.61
C ARG A 6 -0.50 16.17 -19.60
N PHE A 7 -1.24 15.06 -19.52
CA PHE A 7 -1.00 13.85 -20.30
C PHE A 7 -2.24 13.45 -21.12
N ASP A 8 -2.93 14.44 -21.67
CA ASP A 8 -4.22 14.23 -22.36
C ASP A 8 -4.11 13.26 -23.54
N TYR A 9 -2.96 13.17 -24.20
CA TYR A 9 -2.68 12.22 -25.27
C TYR A 9 -2.80 10.73 -24.84
N LEU A 10 -2.70 10.44 -23.55
CA LEU A 10 -2.90 9.10 -23.01
C LEU A 10 -4.39 8.74 -22.86
N PHE A 11 -5.25 9.74 -22.72
CA PHE A 11 -6.67 9.56 -22.35
C PHE A 11 -7.65 10.03 -23.41
N LYS A 12 -7.25 10.96 -24.28
CA LYS A 12 -8.11 11.56 -25.28
C LYS A 12 -7.81 11.01 -26.67
N LYS A 13 -8.86 10.73 -27.43
CA LYS A 13 -8.72 10.51 -28.86
C LYS A 13 -8.40 11.85 -29.53
N ASN A 14 -7.29 11.92 -30.24
CA ASN A 14 -6.97 13.10 -31.02
C ASN A 14 -7.93 13.18 -32.23
N GLU A 15 -8.74 14.24 -32.32
CA GLU A 15 -9.70 14.44 -33.40
C GLU A 15 -9.05 14.49 -34.80
N LYS A 16 -7.77 14.83 -34.85
CA LYS A 16 -6.96 14.83 -36.10
C LYS A 16 -6.30 13.50 -36.39
N SER A 17 -6.34 12.53 -35.45
CA SER A 17 -5.77 11.21 -35.67
C SER A 17 -6.73 10.35 -36.49
N GLN A 18 -6.16 9.60 -37.44
CA GLN A 18 -6.93 8.65 -38.23
C GLN A 18 -7.66 7.64 -37.35
N SER A 19 -8.75 7.07 -37.83
CA SER A 19 -9.74 6.30 -37.07
C SER A 19 -9.24 5.08 -36.28
N TYR A 20 -7.98 4.69 -36.46
CA TYR A 20 -7.35 3.55 -35.80
C TYR A 20 -6.64 3.89 -34.47
N PHE A 21 -6.41 5.19 -34.16
CA PHE A 21 -5.76 5.57 -32.90
C PHE A 21 -6.77 5.53 -31.74
N LYS A 22 -6.56 4.62 -30.81
CA LYS A 22 -7.29 4.57 -29.54
C LYS A 22 -6.38 5.06 -28.42
N PRO A 23 -6.88 5.89 -27.49
CA PRO A 23 -6.11 6.22 -26.30
C PRO A 23 -5.67 4.95 -25.56
N PRO A 24 -4.40 4.86 -25.12
CA PRO A 24 -3.89 3.65 -24.46
C PRO A 24 -4.43 3.46 -23.04
N MET A 25 -5.03 4.49 -22.43
CA MET A 25 -5.47 4.47 -21.05
C MET A 25 -6.90 4.98 -20.89
N ASN A 26 -7.62 4.38 -19.96
CA ASN A 26 -8.86 4.90 -19.40
C ASN A 26 -8.58 5.46 -18.00
N LEU A 27 -9.03 6.68 -17.73
CA LEU A 27 -8.91 7.30 -16.40
C LEU A 27 -10.09 6.86 -15.53
N ASN A 28 -9.80 6.14 -14.45
CA ASN A 28 -10.77 5.83 -13.41
C ASN A 28 -10.33 6.52 -12.12
N ILE A 29 -11.23 7.23 -11.47
CA ILE A 29 -10.99 7.89 -10.20
C ILE A 29 -11.42 6.94 -9.09
N LEU A 30 -10.53 6.70 -8.14
CA LEU A 30 -10.81 5.91 -6.94
C LEU A 30 -10.88 6.84 -5.74
N ASN A 31 -11.89 6.64 -4.92
CA ASN A 31 -11.99 7.29 -3.61
C ASN A 31 -11.53 6.33 -2.52
N TYR A 32 -11.38 6.84 -1.30
CA TYR A 32 -11.16 5.97 -0.13
C TYR A 32 -12.38 5.11 0.11
N TYR A 33 -12.14 3.84 0.44
CA TYR A 33 -13.14 2.80 0.70
C TYR A 33 -13.93 2.34 -0.53
N ASP A 34 -13.49 2.69 -1.74
CA ASP A 34 -14.03 2.10 -2.97
C ASP A 34 -13.59 0.64 -3.10
N GLU A 35 -14.46 -0.16 -3.69
CA GLU A 35 -14.19 -1.55 -4.05
C GLU A 35 -14.18 -1.72 -5.57
N ILE A 36 -13.15 -2.42 -6.05
CA ILE A 36 -12.97 -2.73 -7.46
C ILE A 36 -12.86 -4.24 -7.62
N ASN A 37 -13.66 -4.78 -8.51
CA ASN A 37 -13.56 -6.19 -8.88
C ASN A 37 -12.88 -6.32 -10.25
N PHE A 38 -11.81 -7.08 -10.28
CA PHE A 38 -11.09 -7.42 -11.51
C PHE A 38 -10.94 -8.93 -11.59
N ASN A 39 -11.76 -9.59 -12.40
CA ASN A 39 -11.91 -11.05 -12.42
C ASN A 39 -12.19 -11.59 -10.99
N ASP A 40 -11.34 -12.48 -10.50
CA ASP A 40 -11.44 -13.11 -9.19
C ASP A 40 -10.74 -12.30 -8.08
N ILE A 41 -10.29 -11.08 -8.38
CA ILE A 41 -9.61 -10.21 -7.44
C ILE A 41 -10.55 -9.07 -7.02
N ASN A 42 -10.88 -9.02 -5.73
CA ASN A 42 -11.51 -7.86 -5.11
C ASN A 42 -10.44 -6.97 -4.49
N ILE A 43 -10.45 -5.69 -4.81
CA ILE A 43 -9.52 -4.69 -4.27
C ILE A 43 -10.34 -3.63 -3.56
N LYS A 44 -10.09 -3.46 -2.27
CA LYS A 44 -10.65 -2.39 -1.44
C LYS A 44 -9.57 -1.34 -1.16
N THR A 45 -9.91 -0.08 -1.32
CA THR A 45 -9.03 1.03 -0.95
C THR A 45 -9.29 1.46 0.49
N ILE A 46 -8.25 1.82 1.22
CA ILE A 46 -8.35 2.42 2.55
C ILE A 46 -7.57 3.72 2.62
N LYS A 47 -7.99 4.63 3.48
CA LYS A 47 -7.32 5.90 3.73
C LYS A 47 -6.13 5.70 4.66
N GLN A 48 -5.02 6.36 4.37
CA GLN A 48 -3.82 6.42 5.21
C GLN A 48 -3.38 7.87 5.38
N HIS A 49 -2.83 8.23 6.53
CA HIS A 49 -2.18 9.52 6.74
C HIS A 49 -0.68 9.41 6.47
N HIS A 50 -0.16 10.36 5.69
CA HIS A 50 1.25 10.45 5.31
C HIS A 50 1.76 11.88 5.53
N GLY A 51 1.89 12.26 6.80
CA GLY A 51 2.26 13.61 7.18
C GLY A 51 1.21 14.63 6.79
N VAL A 52 1.51 15.49 5.82
CA VAL A 52 0.61 16.58 5.37
C VAL A 52 -0.34 16.16 4.25
N ILE A 53 -0.25 14.95 3.75
CA ILE A 53 -1.12 14.41 2.70
C ILE A 53 -1.69 13.06 3.12
N ASP A 54 -2.78 12.67 2.49
CA ASP A 54 -3.33 11.33 2.63
C ASP A 54 -2.90 10.44 1.44
N THR A 55 -2.73 9.15 1.71
CA THR A 55 -2.41 8.13 0.72
C THR A 55 -3.46 7.02 0.72
N ILE A 56 -3.32 6.06 -0.18
CA ILE A 56 -4.21 4.91 -0.30
C ILE A 56 -3.43 3.65 0.05
N GLY A 57 -3.98 2.86 0.99
CA GLY A 57 -3.63 1.46 1.17
C GLY A 57 -4.60 0.57 0.38
N LEU A 58 -4.15 -0.62 0.02
CA LEU A 58 -4.93 -1.61 -0.72
C LEU A 58 -5.15 -2.86 0.10
N ILE A 59 -6.39 -3.37 0.09
CA ILE A 59 -6.73 -4.68 0.65
C ILE A 59 -7.20 -5.55 -0.51
N ILE A 60 -6.65 -6.76 -0.62
CA ILE A 60 -6.95 -7.70 -1.71
C ILE A 60 -7.61 -8.94 -1.12
N ASN A 61 -8.82 -9.25 -1.62
CA ASN A 61 -9.63 -10.41 -1.25
C ASN A 61 -9.86 -10.55 0.27
N ASP A 62 -9.86 -9.44 1.01
CA ASP A 62 -9.96 -9.38 2.48
C ASP A 62 -8.90 -10.26 3.22
N LYS A 63 -7.79 -10.59 2.53
CA LYS A 63 -6.73 -11.48 3.05
C LYS A 63 -5.37 -10.79 3.09
N PHE A 64 -5.07 -9.98 2.12
CA PHE A 64 -3.78 -9.31 1.95
C PHE A 64 -3.96 -7.80 2.00
N ALA A 65 -3.07 -7.09 2.68
CA ALA A 65 -3.00 -5.63 2.58
C ALA A 65 -1.60 -5.15 2.24
N TYR A 66 -1.55 -4.06 1.46
CA TYR A 66 -0.35 -3.32 1.10
C TYR A 66 -0.49 -1.86 1.54
N CYS A 67 0.28 -1.47 2.56
CA CYS A 67 0.18 -0.19 3.26
C CYS A 67 1.54 0.50 3.32
N THR A 68 1.93 1.20 2.26
CA THR A 68 3.14 2.03 2.23
C THR A 68 2.79 3.50 2.36
N ASP A 69 3.78 4.34 2.65
CA ASP A 69 3.58 5.78 2.80
C ASP A 69 2.50 6.11 3.84
N VAL A 70 2.69 5.58 5.04
CA VAL A 70 1.77 5.73 6.16
C VAL A 70 2.51 6.05 7.46
N VAL A 71 1.96 6.97 8.23
CA VAL A 71 2.40 7.31 9.59
C VAL A 71 1.28 7.13 10.62
N ASP A 72 0.03 7.10 10.13
CA ASP A 72 -1.16 6.87 10.97
C ASP A 72 -2.35 6.42 10.12
N PHE A 73 -3.32 5.77 10.75
CA PHE A 73 -4.54 5.29 10.12
C PHE A 73 -5.78 5.90 10.77
N PRO A 74 -6.77 6.37 9.98
CA PRO A 74 -8.11 6.55 10.51
C PRO A 74 -8.63 5.23 11.11
N GLN A 75 -9.46 5.32 12.16
CA GLN A 75 -9.97 4.15 12.87
C GLN A 75 -10.68 3.15 11.94
N ASP A 76 -11.45 3.65 10.97
CA ASP A 76 -12.15 2.80 10.00
C ASP A 76 -11.16 2.00 9.14
N SER A 77 -10.11 2.66 8.63
CA SER A 77 -9.04 1.99 7.86
C SER A 77 -8.33 0.94 8.71
N PHE A 78 -8.01 1.28 9.97
CA PHE A 78 -7.33 0.38 10.89
C PHE A 78 -8.15 -0.88 11.18
N ASN A 79 -9.48 -0.75 11.32
CA ASN A 79 -10.37 -1.87 11.55
C ASN A 79 -10.40 -2.86 10.36
N HIS A 80 -10.28 -2.37 9.13
CA HIS A 80 -10.21 -3.22 7.93
C HIS A 80 -8.93 -4.06 7.83
N LEU A 81 -7.88 -3.69 8.56
CA LEU A 81 -6.59 -4.40 8.55
C LEU A 81 -6.50 -5.54 9.57
N ARG A 82 -7.58 -5.81 10.35
CA ARG A 82 -7.56 -6.84 11.40
C ARG A 82 -7.60 -8.26 10.84
N ASN A 83 -6.81 -9.15 11.44
CA ASN A 83 -6.81 -10.59 11.19
C ASN A 83 -6.56 -11.01 9.73
N LEU A 84 -5.85 -10.19 8.97
CA LEU A 84 -5.44 -10.52 7.60
C LEU A 84 -4.50 -11.75 7.58
N GLU A 85 -4.42 -12.39 6.44
CA GLU A 85 -3.41 -13.44 6.25
C GLU A 85 -2.02 -12.83 6.13
N ILE A 86 -1.89 -11.80 5.30
CA ILE A 86 -0.61 -11.12 5.05
C ILE A 86 -0.82 -9.60 5.12
N LEU A 87 0.06 -8.93 5.84
CA LEU A 87 0.14 -7.48 5.89
C LEU A 87 1.54 -7.03 5.44
N VAL A 88 1.63 -6.32 4.31
CA VAL A 88 2.84 -5.59 3.89
C VAL A 88 2.68 -4.14 4.31
N ILE A 89 3.58 -3.64 5.14
CA ILE A 89 3.43 -2.33 5.77
C ILE A 89 4.76 -1.59 5.88
N THR A 90 4.70 -0.25 5.87
CA THR A 90 5.86 0.60 6.11
C THR A 90 6.53 0.27 7.44
N GLY A 91 7.86 0.09 7.38
CA GLY A 91 8.74 0.09 8.54
C GLY A 91 9.99 0.85 8.17
N LEU A 92 9.98 2.19 8.27
CA LEU A 92 11.03 3.01 7.67
C LEU A 92 12.38 2.83 8.34
N ARG A 93 12.44 2.98 9.67
CA ARG A 93 13.67 2.99 10.48
C ARG A 93 13.36 2.89 11.98
N SER A 94 14.38 2.84 12.82
CA SER A 94 14.22 2.78 14.28
C SER A 94 13.75 4.09 14.93
N THR A 95 13.97 5.24 14.29
CA THR A 95 13.61 6.56 14.86
C THR A 95 12.36 7.13 14.21
N PRO A 96 11.51 7.86 14.95
CA PRO A 96 10.31 8.49 14.43
C PRO A 96 10.56 9.35 13.18
N HIS A 97 9.55 9.39 12.31
CA HIS A 97 9.52 10.21 11.11
C HIS A 97 8.14 10.87 10.97
N MET A 98 8.09 12.09 10.41
CA MET A 98 6.85 12.88 10.34
C MET A 98 5.79 12.32 9.39
N ALA A 99 6.19 11.48 8.45
CA ALA A 99 5.31 10.97 7.39
C ALA A 99 5.27 9.44 7.28
N HIS A 100 6.22 8.72 7.90
CA HIS A 100 6.32 7.26 7.81
C HIS A 100 6.41 6.63 9.18
N ALA A 101 5.77 5.48 9.35
CA ALA A 101 5.88 4.71 10.58
C ALA A 101 7.31 4.19 10.78
N HIS A 102 7.79 4.30 12.00
CA HIS A 102 9.06 3.69 12.47
C HIS A 102 8.79 2.30 13.03
N PHE A 103 9.82 1.51 13.26
CA PHE A 103 9.68 0.09 13.63
C PHE A 103 8.76 -0.12 14.84
N ASP A 104 8.96 0.59 15.94
CA ASP A 104 8.16 0.39 17.17
C ASP A 104 6.67 0.67 16.94
N LEU A 105 6.34 1.72 16.18
CA LEU A 105 4.96 2.05 15.82
C LEU A 105 4.35 0.96 14.95
N THR A 106 5.08 0.51 13.93
CA THR A 106 4.63 -0.57 13.05
C THR A 106 4.44 -1.89 13.81
N PHE A 107 5.36 -2.23 14.70
CA PHE A 107 5.21 -3.44 15.53
C PHE A 107 4.02 -3.36 16.49
N SER A 108 3.73 -2.17 17.03
CA SER A 108 2.53 -1.97 17.86
C SER A 108 1.25 -2.22 17.06
N TRP A 109 1.16 -1.71 15.84
CA TRP A 109 0.03 -1.97 14.94
C TRP A 109 -0.09 -3.46 14.59
N ILE A 110 1.00 -4.12 14.22
CA ILE A 110 0.99 -5.55 13.89
C ILE A 110 0.51 -6.38 15.10
N SER A 111 0.94 -6.02 16.31
CA SER A 111 0.49 -6.68 17.55
C SER A 111 -1.00 -6.54 17.79
N GLU A 112 -1.59 -5.38 17.47
CA GLU A 112 -3.02 -5.13 17.61
C GLU A 112 -3.84 -5.73 16.47
N LEU A 113 -3.37 -5.61 15.23
CA LEU A 113 -4.04 -6.08 14.01
C LEU A 113 -4.03 -7.60 13.88
N LYS A 114 -3.00 -8.26 14.42
CA LYS A 114 -2.82 -9.73 14.45
C LYS A 114 -2.90 -10.41 13.08
N PRO A 115 -2.17 -9.93 12.06
CA PRO A 115 -2.05 -10.67 10.81
C PRO A 115 -1.34 -12.02 11.06
N LYS A 116 -1.63 -13.04 10.22
CA LYS A 116 -0.89 -14.31 10.29
C LYS A 116 0.60 -14.11 10.01
N LYS A 117 0.93 -13.24 9.04
CA LYS A 117 2.29 -12.85 8.68
C LYS A 117 2.33 -11.36 8.32
N ALA A 118 3.40 -10.68 8.67
CA ALA A 118 3.65 -9.31 8.27
C ALA A 118 5.03 -9.13 7.64
N TYR A 119 5.12 -8.26 6.64
CA TYR A 119 6.36 -7.89 5.97
C TYR A 119 6.59 -6.39 6.07
N LEU A 120 7.77 -5.99 6.54
CA LEU A 120 8.19 -4.60 6.54
C LEU A 120 8.69 -4.21 5.16
N THR A 121 8.17 -3.14 4.61
CA THR A 121 8.64 -2.56 3.36
C THR A 121 8.99 -1.08 3.56
N HIS A 122 9.42 -0.41 2.50
CA HIS A 122 9.79 1.01 2.55
C HIS A 122 10.92 1.30 3.55
N LEU A 123 11.87 0.36 3.67
CA LEU A 123 13.03 0.48 4.55
C LEU A 123 13.94 1.62 4.08
N SER A 124 14.50 2.37 5.02
CA SER A 124 15.47 3.41 4.70
C SER A 124 16.77 2.81 4.15
N PRO A 125 17.53 3.54 3.31
CA PRO A 125 18.80 3.04 2.77
C PRO A 125 19.84 2.62 3.83
N ASN A 126 19.69 3.11 5.06
CA ASN A 126 20.60 2.81 6.17
C ASN A 126 20.09 1.63 7.03
N SER A 127 18.99 0.98 6.63
CA SER A 127 18.43 -0.17 7.36
C SER A 127 19.03 -1.45 6.79
N ASP A 128 19.99 -2.04 7.50
CA ASP A 128 20.52 -3.36 7.16
C ASP A 128 19.45 -4.43 7.37
N HIS A 129 19.29 -5.35 6.40
CA HIS A 129 18.22 -6.36 6.39
C HIS A 129 18.33 -7.29 7.60
N ASP A 130 19.53 -7.81 7.90
CA ASP A 130 19.72 -8.78 8.98
C ASP A 130 19.54 -8.12 10.34
N TYR A 131 19.97 -6.87 10.46
CA TYR A 131 19.70 -6.07 11.65
C TYR A 131 18.21 -5.87 11.87
N VAL A 132 17.46 -5.45 10.85
CA VAL A 132 16.01 -5.28 10.95
C VAL A 132 15.32 -6.61 11.28
N LEU A 133 15.73 -7.72 10.64
CA LEU A 133 15.21 -9.05 10.93
C LEU A 133 15.42 -9.43 12.39
N SER A 134 16.56 -9.08 12.98
CA SER A 134 16.86 -9.35 14.41
C SER A 134 15.93 -8.60 15.38
N LEU A 135 15.32 -7.49 14.95
CA LEU A 135 14.36 -6.71 15.73
C LEU A 135 12.91 -7.19 15.59
N CYS A 136 12.63 -7.95 14.55
CA CYS A 136 11.27 -8.35 14.19
C CYS A 136 10.66 -9.36 15.16
N PRO A 137 9.37 -9.22 15.54
CA PRO A 137 8.60 -10.27 16.19
C PRO A 137 8.52 -11.56 15.33
N LYS A 138 8.16 -12.68 15.93
CA LYS A 138 8.18 -14.02 15.29
C LYS A 138 7.45 -14.11 13.94
N ASN A 139 6.37 -13.37 13.75
CA ASN A 139 5.55 -13.38 12.53
C ASN A 139 5.83 -12.20 11.61
N VAL A 140 6.92 -11.47 11.83
CA VAL A 140 7.31 -10.28 11.07
C VAL A 140 8.69 -10.49 10.48
N GLU A 141 8.90 -10.05 9.25
CA GLU A 141 10.24 -10.01 8.63
C GLU A 141 10.33 -8.85 7.63
N PRO A 142 11.52 -8.29 7.39
CA PRO A 142 11.72 -7.33 6.32
C PRO A 142 11.55 -8.00 4.95
N ALA A 143 10.85 -7.31 4.04
CA ALA A 143 10.75 -7.74 2.65
C ALA A 143 12.09 -7.54 1.91
N TYR A 144 12.29 -8.32 0.86
CA TYR A 144 13.45 -8.22 -0.03
C TYR A 144 13.01 -8.36 -1.50
N ASP A 145 13.87 -7.92 -2.41
CA ASP A 145 13.60 -7.95 -3.85
C ASP A 145 13.36 -9.38 -4.34
N ASN A 146 12.32 -9.56 -5.15
CA ASN A 146 11.85 -10.85 -5.65
C ASN A 146 11.24 -11.79 -4.59
N MET A 147 10.90 -11.29 -3.40
CA MET A 147 10.11 -12.07 -2.46
C MET A 147 8.75 -12.41 -3.07
N CYS A 148 8.36 -13.68 -2.98
CA CYS A 148 7.08 -14.19 -3.46
C CYS A 148 6.35 -14.94 -2.34
N PHE A 149 5.03 -14.80 -2.31
CA PHE A 149 4.15 -15.56 -1.42
C PHE A 149 2.78 -15.75 -2.07
N ASP A 150 2.11 -16.81 -1.72
CA ASP A 150 0.75 -17.09 -2.18
C ASP A 150 -0.28 -16.55 -1.18
N ILE A 151 -1.37 -16.00 -1.71
CA ILE A 151 -2.55 -15.61 -0.94
C ILE A 151 -3.61 -16.68 -1.18
N ILE A 152 -3.79 -17.58 -0.22
CA ILE A 152 -4.66 -18.76 -0.32
C ILE A 152 -6.08 -18.44 0.17
#